data_7db0e9a8b4818392cf5570e9b7097fa5
#
_entry.id   7db0e9a8b4818392cf5570e9b7097fa5
#
_cell.length_a   1.000
_cell.length_b   1.000
_cell.length_c   1.000
_cell.angle_alpha   90.00
_cell.angle_beta   90.00
_cell.angle_gamma   90.00
#
_symmetry.space_group_name_H-M   'P 1'
#
loop_
_entity.id
_entity.type
_entity.pdbx_description
1 polymer ?
#
loop_
_entity_poly.entity_id
_entity_poly.type
_entity_poly.pdbx_seq_one_letter_code
_entity_poly.pdbx_strand_id
1 'polypeptide(L)'
;MLIVLLILAVAFIVVSTTKFKLHPFLALIFAAIGFGLLSGMPFAEIVSSVNSGFGDIVGHIGLVIVIGCIIGTFLEESGGAYVMAQGIVRLAGKKRVPLAMLIVGCFISIPVYADSGFVILSPLNKAITKKSGISLACTAIALSLGLTITHCLVPPTPGPGAAPAILGADLGLVILIGLIVSVFVAAESYFFVTRYASRTYIDPDPDGEITVEEDDAKDKPSALRSFLPVVVPLVLIVFKSISDFPGAP
;
A
#
# COMPACT_ATOMS: atom_id res chain seq x y z
N MET A 1 -25.43 15.18 -17.94
CA MET A 1 -26.24 14.12 -17.26
C MET A 1 -25.34 13.01 -16.71
N LEU A 2 -24.52 12.33 -17.51
CA LEU A 2 -23.67 11.22 -17.06
C LEU A 2 -22.68 11.59 -15.94
N ILE A 3 -22.05 12.78 -16.00
CA ILE A 3 -21.13 13.24 -14.96
C ILE A 3 -21.83 13.41 -13.61
N VAL A 4 -23.06 13.92 -13.61
CA VAL A 4 -23.85 14.06 -12.37
C VAL A 4 -24.19 12.69 -11.79
N LEU A 5 -24.58 11.74 -12.64
CA LEU A 5 -24.85 10.36 -12.22
C LEU A 5 -23.58 9.68 -11.65
N LEU A 6 -22.41 9.93 -12.25
CA LEU A 6 -21.15 9.43 -11.74
C LEU A 6 -20.84 10.00 -10.35
N ILE A 7 -21.01 11.31 -10.16
CA ILE A 7 -20.82 11.95 -8.84
C ILE A 7 -21.78 11.36 -7.80
N LEU A 8 -23.05 11.15 -8.18
CA LEU A 8 -24.03 10.52 -7.30
C LEU A 8 -23.67 9.07 -6.95
N ALA A 9 -23.17 8.29 -7.92
CA ALA A 9 -22.71 6.93 -7.68
C ALA A 9 -21.52 6.90 -6.71
N VAL A 10 -20.54 7.78 -6.89
CA VAL A 10 -19.42 7.92 -5.95
C VAL A 10 -19.89 8.34 -4.57
N ALA A 11 -20.77 9.33 -4.46
CA ALA A 11 -21.34 9.77 -3.20
C ALA A 11 -22.11 8.62 -2.51
N PHE A 12 -22.88 7.83 -3.27
CA PHE A 12 -23.57 6.64 -2.76
C PHE A 12 -22.58 5.62 -2.19
N ILE A 13 -21.48 5.30 -2.91
CA ILE A 13 -20.47 4.35 -2.43
C ILE A 13 -19.89 4.86 -1.10
N VAL A 14 -19.47 6.13 -1.04
CA VAL A 14 -18.88 6.70 0.18
C VAL A 14 -19.87 6.68 1.34
N VAL A 15 -21.11 7.14 1.15
CA VAL A 15 -22.11 7.18 2.22
C VAL A 15 -22.52 5.78 2.67
N SER A 16 -22.73 4.85 1.73
CA SER A 16 -23.15 3.48 2.07
C SER A 16 -22.09 2.71 2.83
N THR A 17 -20.81 2.89 2.49
CA THR A 17 -19.70 2.21 3.18
C THR A 17 -19.37 2.85 4.53
N THR A 18 -19.37 4.18 4.63
CA THR A 18 -18.98 4.88 5.85
C THR A 18 -20.11 4.95 6.88
N LYS A 19 -21.31 5.36 6.46
CA LYS A 19 -22.45 5.60 7.38
C LYS A 19 -23.27 4.32 7.61
N PHE A 20 -23.59 3.58 6.54
CA PHE A 20 -24.40 2.35 6.65
C PHE A 20 -23.56 1.09 6.86
N LYS A 21 -22.22 1.19 6.85
CA LYS A 21 -21.29 0.07 7.00
C LYS A 21 -21.56 -1.08 6.03
N LEU A 22 -22.11 -0.75 4.86
CA LEU A 22 -22.31 -1.72 3.80
C LEU A 22 -20.95 -2.21 3.29
N HIS A 23 -20.84 -3.50 3.01
CA HIS A 23 -19.61 -4.05 2.47
C HIS A 23 -19.24 -3.35 1.14
N PRO A 24 -18.00 -2.87 0.94
CA PRO A 24 -17.61 -2.10 -0.25
C PRO A 24 -17.93 -2.78 -1.58
N PHE A 25 -17.76 -4.09 -1.65
CA PHE A 25 -18.12 -4.89 -2.84
C PHE A 25 -19.60 -4.75 -3.23
N LEU A 26 -20.50 -4.83 -2.25
CA LEU A 26 -21.93 -4.65 -2.50
C LEU A 26 -22.27 -3.21 -2.86
N ALA A 27 -21.63 -2.24 -2.21
CA ALA A 27 -21.81 -0.82 -2.53
C ALA A 27 -21.44 -0.52 -3.99
N LEU A 28 -20.32 -1.10 -4.47
CA LEU A 28 -19.88 -0.95 -5.86
C LEU A 28 -20.85 -1.58 -6.86
N ILE A 29 -21.34 -2.80 -6.59
CA ILE A 29 -22.34 -3.46 -7.45
C ILE A 29 -23.65 -2.66 -7.52
N PHE A 30 -24.18 -2.23 -6.36
CA PHE A 30 -25.39 -1.42 -6.32
C PHE A 30 -25.23 -0.07 -7.02
N ALA A 31 -24.05 0.56 -6.87
CA ALA A 31 -23.74 1.80 -7.57
C ALA A 31 -23.70 1.59 -9.10
N ALA A 32 -23.07 0.52 -9.57
CA ALA A 32 -23.00 0.19 -10.99
C ALA A 32 -24.39 -0.08 -11.59
N ILE A 33 -25.20 -0.88 -10.90
CA ILE A 33 -26.58 -1.15 -11.33
C ILE A 33 -27.41 0.13 -11.31
N GLY A 34 -27.33 0.91 -10.24
CA GLY A 34 -28.06 2.17 -10.10
C GLY A 34 -27.67 3.19 -11.18
N PHE A 35 -26.38 3.32 -11.47
CA PHE A 35 -25.87 4.16 -12.55
C PHE A 35 -26.44 3.73 -13.92
N GLY A 36 -26.40 2.42 -14.23
CA GLY A 36 -26.95 1.87 -15.47
C GLY A 36 -28.45 2.15 -15.61
N LEU A 37 -29.25 1.92 -14.57
CA LEU A 37 -30.69 2.18 -14.57
C LEU A 37 -31.00 3.67 -14.76
N LEU A 38 -30.31 4.55 -14.04
CA LEU A 38 -30.52 6.00 -14.12
C LEU A 38 -29.99 6.60 -15.44
N SER A 39 -29.08 5.94 -16.13
CA SER A 39 -28.65 6.32 -17.47
C SER A 39 -29.57 5.79 -18.59
N GLY A 40 -30.59 5.02 -18.25
CA GLY A 40 -31.60 4.49 -19.20
C GLY A 40 -31.17 3.21 -19.92
N MET A 41 -30.16 2.48 -19.37
CA MET A 41 -29.73 1.21 -19.96
C MET A 41 -30.76 0.08 -19.69
N PRO A 42 -31.00 -0.81 -20.65
CA PRO A 42 -31.78 -2.03 -20.42
C PRO A 42 -31.11 -2.90 -19.36
N PHE A 43 -31.89 -3.54 -18.49
CA PHE A 43 -31.37 -4.33 -17.38
C PHE A 43 -30.41 -5.46 -17.81
N ALA A 44 -30.71 -6.12 -18.93
CA ALA A 44 -29.86 -7.16 -19.50
C ALA A 44 -28.46 -6.62 -19.89
N GLU A 45 -28.41 -5.41 -20.43
CA GLU A 45 -27.15 -4.75 -20.79
C GLU A 45 -26.36 -4.31 -19.54
N ILE A 46 -27.05 -3.88 -18.48
CA ILE A 46 -26.41 -3.55 -17.19
C ILE A 46 -25.69 -4.78 -16.62
N VAL A 47 -26.41 -5.92 -16.57
CA VAL A 47 -25.83 -7.18 -16.07
C VAL A 47 -24.65 -7.63 -16.92
N SER A 48 -24.77 -7.55 -18.24
CA SER A 48 -23.69 -7.88 -19.17
C SER A 48 -22.47 -6.97 -18.96
N SER A 49 -22.69 -5.66 -18.82
CA SER A 49 -21.62 -4.68 -18.60
C SER A 49 -20.89 -4.88 -17.27
N VAL A 50 -21.63 -5.19 -16.19
CA VAL A 50 -21.04 -5.50 -14.89
C VAL A 50 -20.19 -6.77 -14.96
N ASN A 51 -20.71 -7.83 -15.59
CA ASN A 51 -19.97 -9.09 -15.74
C ASN A 51 -18.72 -8.94 -16.61
N SER A 52 -18.84 -8.25 -17.74
CA SER A 52 -17.71 -7.99 -18.63
C SER A 52 -16.65 -7.14 -17.94
N GLY A 53 -17.04 -6.01 -17.34
CA GLY A 53 -16.08 -5.12 -16.64
C GLY A 53 -15.35 -5.80 -15.49
N PHE A 54 -16.06 -6.65 -14.72
CA PHE A 54 -15.43 -7.44 -13.67
C PHE A 54 -14.49 -8.49 -14.25
N GLY A 55 -14.96 -9.24 -15.27
CA GLY A 55 -14.16 -10.31 -15.90
C GLY A 55 -12.91 -9.78 -16.58
N ASP A 56 -13.01 -8.65 -17.28
CA ASP A 56 -11.88 -8.02 -17.98
C ASP A 56 -10.78 -7.59 -16.99
N ILE A 57 -11.14 -6.94 -15.88
CA ILE A 57 -10.17 -6.52 -14.87
C ILE A 57 -9.52 -7.74 -14.20
N VAL A 58 -10.32 -8.72 -13.78
CA VAL A 58 -9.78 -9.95 -13.16
C VAL A 58 -8.89 -10.70 -14.14
N GLY A 59 -9.25 -10.75 -15.42
CA GLY A 59 -8.43 -11.39 -16.46
C GLY A 59 -7.08 -10.70 -16.66
N HIS A 60 -7.03 -9.37 -16.60
CA HIS A 60 -5.79 -8.62 -16.85
C HIS A 60 -4.83 -8.60 -15.65
N ILE A 61 -5.35 -8.38 -14.44
CA ILE A 61 -4.51 -8.15 -13.26
C ILE A 61 -4.80 -9.07 -12.09
N GLY A 62 -5.83 -9.91 -12.16
CA GLY A 62 -6.25 -10.76 -11.03
C GLY A 62 -5.13 -11.64 -10.50
N LEU A 63 -4.37 -12.29 -11.39
CA LEU A 63 -3.22 -13.11 -11.00
C LEU A 63 -2.12 -12.30 -10.32
N VAL A 64 -1.84 -11.09 -10.79
CA VAL A 64 -0.82 -10.22 -10.19
C VAL A 64 -1.23 -9.82 -8.77
N ILE A 65 -2.50 -9.47 -8.57
CA ILE A 65 -3.05 -9.14 -7.25
C ILE A 65 -3.00 -10.36 -6.32
N VAL A 66 -3.47 -11.53 -6.77
CA VAL A 66 -3.49 -12.76 -5.96
C VAL A 66 -2.07 -13.16 -5.53
N ILE A 67 -1.12 -13.18 -6.46
CA ILE A 67 0.29 -13.49 -6.15
C ILE A 67 0.87 -12.45 -5.20
N GLY A 68 0.60 -11.16 -5.43
CA GLY A 68 1.02 -10.08 -4.53
C GLY A 68 0.48 -10.26 -3.12
N CYS A 69 -0.82 -10.59 -2.96
CA CYS A 69 -1.42 -10.89 -1.66
C CYS A 69 -0.77 -12.10 -0.99
N ILE A 70 -0.50 -13.18 -1.74
CA ILE A 70 0.18 -14.38 -1.20
C ILE A 70 1.57 -14.01 -0.68
N ILE A 71 2.36 -13.25 -1.46
CA ILE A 71 3.69 -12.79 -1.04
C ILE A 71 3.57 -11.92 0.23
N GLY A 72 2.60 -11.01 0.26
CA GLY A 72 2.32 -10.16 1.42
C GLY A 72 2.04 -10.98 2.67
N THR A 73 1.09 -11.92 2.60
CA THR A 73 0.72 -12.80 3.72
C THR A 73 1.92 -13.63 4.21
N PHE A 74 2.71 -14.19 3.29
CA PHE A 74 3.93 -14.91 3.68
C PHE A 74 4.95 -14.02 4.41
N LEU A 75 5.12 -12.78 3.97
CA LEU A 75 6.01 -11.83 4.64
C LEU A 75 5.51 -11.45 6.04
N GLU A 76 4.19 -11.35 6.20
CA GLU A 76 3.55 -11.09 7.49
C GLU A 76 3.75 -12.27 8.45
N GLU A 77 3.31 -13.45 8.05
CA GLU A 77 3.32 -14.66 8.89
C GLU A 77 4.73 -15.16 9.22
N SER A 78 5.68 -15.05 8.27
CA SER A 78 7.07 -15.44 8.51
C SER A 78 7.88 -14.46 9.38
N GLY A 79 7.32 -13.30 9.71
CA GLY A 79 8.06 -12.20 10.35
C GLY A 79 9.06 -11.53 9.41
N GLY A 80 9.02 -11.81 8.10
CA GLY A 80 9.90 -11.22 7.10
C GLY A 80 9.77 -9.71 7.03
N ALA A 81 8.53 -9.19 7.10
CA ALA A 81 8.26 -7.75 7.14
C ALA A 81 8.96 -7.07 8.34
N TYR A 82 8.93 -7.71 9.51
CA TYR A 82 9.60 -7.22 10.71
C TYR A 82 11.12 -7.20 10.55
N VAL A 83 11.71 -8.26 9.98
CA VAL A 83 13.17 -8.35 9.72
C VAL A 83 13.63 -7.30 8.71
N MET A 84 12.85 -7.07 7.65
CA MET A 84 13.12 -5.99 6.67
C MET A 84 13.13 -4.64 7.38
N ALA A 85 12.12 -4.36 8.21
CA ALA A 85 12.02 -3.13 8.96
C ALA A 85 13.22 -2.92 9.90
N GLN A 86 13.60 -3.95 10.67
CA GLN A 86 14.80 -3.89 11.52
C GLN A 86 16.07 -3.61 10.71
N GLY A 87 16.24 -4.24 9.54
CA GLY A 87 17.38 -4.03 8.66
C GLY A 87 17.50 -2.57 8.23
N ILE A 88 16.42 -1.97 7.75
CA ILE A 88 16.39 -0.56 7.33
C ILE A 88 16.68 0.37 8.50
N VAL A 89 16.09 0.12 9.66
CA VAL A 89 16.30 0.96 10.84
C VAL A 89 17.76 0.89 11.33
N ARG A 90 18.38 -0.29 11.31
CA ARG A 90 19.82 -0.44 11.65
C ARG A 90 20.72 0.37 10.71
N LEU A 91 20.41 0.38 9.41
CA LEU A 91 21.15 1.15 8.40
C LEU A 91 20.98 2.67 8.58
N ALA A 92 19.78 3.13 8.88
CA ALA A 92 19.49 4.56 9.06
C ALA A 92 20.09 5.17 10.34
N GLY A 93 20.24 4.34 11.37
CA GLY A 93 20.77 4.74 12.68
C GLY A 93 19.79 5.51 13.56
N LYS A 94 20.12 5.63 14.85
CA LYS A 94 19.21 6.18 15.90
C LYS A 94 18.76 7.62 15.67
N LYS A 95 19.53 8.44 14.94
CA LYS A 95 19.21 9.87 14.72
C LYS A 95 18.17 10.11 13.61
N ARG A 96 17.91 9.11 12.77
CA ARG A 96 17.03 9.24 11.59
C ARG A 96 15.84 8.29 11.63
N VAL A 97 15.34 7.98 12.83
CA VAL A 97 14.23 7.03 13.01
C VAL A 97 12.99 7.42 12.19
N PRO A 98 12.53 8.68 12.12
CA PRO A 98 11.38 9.03 11.27
C PRO A 98 11.63 8.71 9.79
N LEU A 99 12.82 8.97 9.27
CA LEU A 99 13.20 8.60 7.91
C LEU A 99 13.21 7.08 7.72
N ALA A 100 13.78 6.36 8.69
CA ALA A 100 13.78 4.90 8.65
C ALA A 100 12.36 4.33 8.61
N MET A 101 11.44 4.83 9.44
CA MET A 101 10.06 4.36 9.48
C MET A 101 9.29 4.70 8.20
N LEU A 102 9.55 5.86 7.59
CA LEU A 102 9.00 6.23 6.30
C LEU A 102 9.47 5.26 5.19
N ILE A 103 10.77 4.99 5.13
CA ILE A 103 11.36 4.06 4.15
C ILE A 103 10.85 2.64 4.38
N VAL A 104 10.80 2.18 5.64
CA VAL A 104 10.20 0.90 6.01
C VAL A 104 8.78 0.79 5.48
N GLY A 105 7.96 1.81 5.73
CA GLY A 105 6.59 1.86 5.22
C GLY A 105 6.54 1.72 3.70
N CYS A 106 7.35 2.48 2.97
CA CYS A 106 7.41 2.40 1.51
C CYS A 106 7.76 1.01 1.00
N PHE A 107 8.75 0.35 1.59
CA PHE A 107 9.16 -0.98 1.13
C PHE A 107 8.14 -2.08 1.49
N ILE A 108 7.63 -2.04 2.72
CA ILE A 108 6.71 -3.07 3.21
C ILE A 108 5.37 -3.01 2.48
N SER A 109 4.87 -1.83 2.17
CA SER A 109 3.54 -1.66 1.55
C SER A 109 3.48 -2.02 0.07
N ILE A 110 4.59 -2.38 -0.56
CA ILE A 110 4.56 -2.88 -1.93
C ILE A 110 3.77 -4.20 -2.01
N PRO A 111 4.11 -5.26 -1.24
CA PRO A 111 3.33 -6.50 -1.23
C PRO A 111 2.29 -6.57 -0.09
N VAL A 112 2.43 -5.76 0.97
CA VAL A 112 1.61 -5.81 2.19
C VAL A 112 0.61 -4.67 2.20
N TYR A 113 -0.62 -4.92 2.59
CA TYR A 113 -1.61 -3.85 2.76
C TYR A 113 -1.17 -2.86 3.84
N ALA A 114 -1.40 -1.57 3.60
CA ALA A 114 -0.96 -0.51 4.49
C ALA A 114 -1.49 -0.67 5.93
N ASP A 115 -2.75 -1.09 6.08
CA ASP A 115 -3.38 -1.31 7.38
C ASP A 115 -2.71 -2.45 8.16
N SER A 116 -2.52 -3.61 7.51
CA SER A 116 -1.81 -4.75 8.09
C SER A 116 -0.37 -4.40 8.43
N GLY A 117 0.34 -3.76 7.50
CA GLY A 117 1.72 -3.32 7.72
C GLY A 117 1.85 -2.38 8.91
N PHE A 118 0.90 -1.47 9.11
CA PHE A 118 0.91 -0.57 10.26
C PHE A 118 0.72 -1.32 11.57
N VAL A 119 -0.22 -2.26 11.63
CA VAL A 119 -0.49 -3.07 12.82
C VAL A 119 0.74 -3.91 13.20
N ILE A 120 1.32 -4.63 12.23
CA ILE A 120 2.48 -5.52 12.44
C ILE A 120 3.71 -4.73 12.87
N LEU A 121 3.93 -3.55 12.31
CA LEU A 121 5.11 -2.74 12.60
C LEU A 121 4.92 -1.78 13.78
N SER A 122 3.70 -1.65 14.30
CA SER A 122 3.40 -0.75 15.42
C SER A 122 4.22 -1.06 16.69
N PRO A 123 4.38 -2.32 17.14
CA PRO A 123 5.22 -2.65 18.29
C PRO A 123 6.69 -2.26 18.06
N LEU A 124 7.23 -2.58 16.87
CA LEU A 124 8.60 -2.21 16.50
C LEU A 124 8.77 -0.68 16.48
N ASN A 125 7.82 0.04 15.89
CA ASN A 125 7.84 1.49 15.84
C ASN A 125 7.87 2.10 17.25
N LYS A 126 7.00 1.64 18.16
CA LYS A 126 6.99 2.08 19.55
C LYS A 126 8.32 1.81 20.26
N ALA A 127 8.85 0.60 20.14
CA ALA A 127 10.11 0.20 20.78
C ALA A 127 11.31 1.04 20.31
N ILE A 128 11.42 1.29 19.00
CA ILE A 128 12.49 2.11 18.42
C ILE A 128 12.33 3.58 18.79
N THR A 129 11.10 4.07 18.80
CA THR A 129 10.76 5.44 19.18
C THR A 129 11.14 5.70 20.63
N LYS A 130 10.83 4.79 21.56
CA LYS A 130 11.25 4.85 22.96
C LYS A 130 12.77 4.91 23.09
N LYS A 131 13.50 4.04 22.37
CA LYS A 131 15.00 4.03 22.39
C LYS A 131 15.62 5.31 21.81
N SER A 132 14.92 6.01 20.93
CA SER A 132 15.43 7.23 20.28
C SER A 132 15.04 8.52 21.00
N GLY A 133 14.10 8.47 21.94
CA GLY A 133 13.59 9.65 22.64
C GLY A 133 12.76 10.61 21.76
N ILE A 134 12.27 10.15 20.62
CA ILE A 134 11.48 10.93 19.67
C ILE A 134 9.99 10.73 19.97
N SER A 135 9.15 11.67 19.57
CA SER A 135 7.69 11.53 19.70
C SER A 135 7.14 10.38 18.85
N LEU A 136 6.23 9.58 19.43
CA LEU A 136 5.51 8.55 18.69
C LEU A 136 4.65 9.16 17.56
N ALA A 137 4.12 10.37 17.72
CA ALA A 137 3.41 11.04 16.64
C ALA A 137 4.28 11.18 15.39
N CYS A 138 5.55 11.54 15.55
CA CYS A 138 6.47 11.71 14.43
C CYS A 138 6.73 10.38 13.69
N THR A 139 7.04 9.33 14.43
CA THR A 139 7.42 8.03 13.82
C THR A 139 6.23 7.24 13.31
N ALA A 140 5.08 7.31 13.98
CA ALA A 140 3.85 6.66 13.54
C ALA A 140 3.29 7.30 12.26
N ILE A 141 3.29 8.64 12.17
CA ILE A 141 2.89 9.35 10.96
C ILE A 141 3.88 9.06 9.81
N ALA A 142 5.20 9.01 10.10
CA ALA A 142 6.19 8.64 9.10
C ALA A 142 5.94 7.24 8.53
N LEU A 143 5.69 6.25 9.39
CA LEU A 143 5.36 4.89 8.99
C LEU A 143 4.07 4.86 8.17
N SER A 144 3.00 5.49 8.65
CA SER A 144 1.71 5.53 7.96
C SER A 144 1.80 6.17 6.58
N LEU A 145 2.51 7.30 6.45
CA LEU A 145 2.72 7.95 5.15
C LEU A 145 3.52 7.06 4.21
N GLY A 146 4.61 6.44 4.69
CA GLY A 146 5.40 5.50 3.89
C GLY A 146 4.55 4.35 3.35
N LEU A 147 3.77 3.71 4.21
CA LEU A 147 2.86 2.64 3.83
C LEU A 147 1.83 3.10 2.78
N THR A 148 1.25 4.28 2.97
CA THR A 148 0.22 4.81 2.06
C THR A 148 0.79 5.22 0.70
N ILE A 149 2.00 5.77 0.65
CA ILE A 149 2.62 6.24 -0.59
C ILE A 149 2.73 5.10 -1.60
N THR A 150 3.42 4.03 -1.26
CA THR A 150 3.62 2.92 -2.20
C THR A 150 2.37 2.08 -2.39
N HIS A 151 1.51 1.96 -1.37
CA HIS A 151 0.21 1.33 -1.52
C HIS A 151 -0.67 2.00 -2.58
N CYS A 152 -0.62 3.32 -2.69
CA CYS A 152 -1.42 4.08 -3.66
C CYS A 152 -0.75 4.26 -5.02
N LEU A 153 0.58 4.12 -5.12
CA LEU A 153 1.33 4.46 -6.33
C LEU A 153 1.95 3.26 -7.04
N VAL A 154 2.19 2.17 -6.32
CA VAL A 154 2.99 1.06 -6.86
C VAL A 154 2.19 -0.25 -6.88
N PRO A 155 1.94 -0.86 -8.06
CA PRO A 155 1.43 -2.23 -8.13
C PRO A 155 2.37 -3.21 -7.37
N PRO A 156 1.88 -4.35 -6.86
CA PRO A 156 0.66 -5.06 -7.23
C PRO A 156 -0.58 -4.74 -6.40
N THR A 157 -0.59 -3.67 -5.62
CA THR A 157 -1.80 -3.27 -4.89
C THR A 157 -2.97 -3.00 -5.84
N PRO A 158 -4.24 -3.28 -5.44
CA PRO A 158 -5.38 -3.26 -6.35
C PRO A 158 -5.62 -1.92 -7.05
N GLY A 159 -5.47 -0.80 -6.34
CA GLY A 159 -5.70 0.54 -6.90
C GLY A 159 -4.80 0.85 -8.10
N PRO A 160 -3.49 0.96 -7.89
CA PRO A 160 -2.53 1.24 -8.97
C PRO A 160 -2.38 0.09 -9.97
N GLY A 161 -2.85 -1.12 -9.64
CA GLY A 161 -2.91 -2.24 -10.58
C GLY A 161 -4.10 -2.15 -11.54
N ALA A 162 -5.28 -1.75 -11.06
CA ALA A 162 -6.50 -1.69 -11.88
C ALA A 162 -6.48 -0.53 -12.88
N ALA A 163 -5.98 0.64 -12.51
CA ALA A 163 -5.95 1.81 -13.37
C ALA A 163 -5.20 1.58 -14.70
N PRO A 164 -3.97 1.01 -14.72
CA PRO A 164 -3.29 0.67 -15.97
C PRO A 164 -4.08 -0.32 -16.83
N ALA A 165 -4.71 -1.33 -16.22
CA ALA A 165 -5.50 -2.31 -16.97
C ALA A 165 -6.69 -1.65 -17.69
N ILE A 166 -7.37 -0.71 -17.04
CA ILE A 166 -8.50 0.04 -17.63
C ILE A 166 -8.02 0.99 -18.74
N LEU A 167 -6.86 1.61 -18.55
CA LEU A 167 -6.32 2.62 -19.47
C LEU A 167 -5.47 2.00 -20.59
N GLY A 168 -5.23 0.69 -20.59
CA GLY A 168 -4.33 0.04 -21.53
C GLY A 168 -2.87 0.46 -21.36
N ALA A 169 -2.48 0.88 -20.15
CA ALA A 169 -1.12 1.31 -19.86
C ALA A 169 -0.21 0.11 -19.48
N ASP A 170 1.08 0.22 -19.80
CA ASP A 170 2.06 -0.80 -19.45
C ASP A 170 2.31 -0.83 -17.93
N LEU A 171 2.14 -2.01 -17.33
CA LEU A 171 2.24 -2.20 -15.88
C LEU A 171 3.64 -1.90 -15.34
N GLY A 172 4.69 -2.25 -16.07
CA GLY A 172 6.05 -2.03 -15.60
C GLY A 172 6.45 -0.56 -15.68
N LEU A 173 5.99 0.19 -16.69
CA LEU A 173 6.17 1.64 -16.73
C LEU A 173 5.43 2.30 -15.57
N VAL A 174 4.23 1.83 -15.24
CA VAL A 174 3.47 2.35 -14.07
C VAL A 174 4.22 2.08 -12.77
N ILE A 175 4.81 0.88 -12.60
CA ILE A 175 5.67 0.57 -11.44
C ILE A 175 6.87 1.52 -11.40
N LEU A 176 7.59 1.67 -12.51
CA LEU A 176 8.78 2.51 -12.59
C LEU A 176 8.48 3.97 -12.24
N ILE A 177 7.46 4.55 -12.89
CA ILE A 177 7.04 5.92 -12.64
C ILE A 177 6.51 6.06 -11.21
N GLY A 178 5.71 5.11 -10.74
CA GLY A 178 5.19 5.06 -9.37
C GLY A 178 6.29 5.06 -8.32
N LEU A 179 7.37 4.30 -8.53
CA LEU A 179 8.53 4.31 -7.66
C LEU A 179 9.26 5.66 -7.67
N ILE A 180 9.45 6.27 -8.84
CA ILE A 180 10.07 7.60 -8.96
C ILE A 180 9.22 8.65 -8.22
N VAL A 181 7.91 8.67 -8.48
CA VAL A 181 6.99 9.61 -7.80
C VAL A 181 6.98 9.36 -6.30
N SER A 182 7.02 8.10 -5.87
CA SER A 182 7.09 7.74 -4.44
C SER A 182 8.29 8.35 -3.73
N VAL A 183 9.44 8.47 -4.40
CA VAL A 183 10.63 9.13 -3.82
C VAL A 183 10.38 10.62 -3.55
N PHE A 184 9.74 11.33 -4.47
CA PHE A 184 9.41 12.75 -4.29
C PHE A 184 8.38 12.95 -3.17
N VAL A 185 7.31 12.14 -3.18
CA VAL A 185 6.27 12.20 -2.14
C VAL A 185 6.83 11.80 -0.77
N ALA A 186 7.75 10.83 -0.72
CA ALA A 186 8.44 10.46 0.52
C ALA A 186 9.33 11.60 1.05
N ALA A 187 10.03 12.32 0.18
CA ALA A 187 10.84 13.48 0.58
C ALA A 187 9.97 14.60 1.18
N GLU A 188 8.84 14.92 0.54
CA GLU A 188 7.86 15.86 1.05
C GLU A 188 7.25 15.40 2.37
N SER A 189 6.86 14.13 2.46
CA SER A 189 6.34 13.51 3.68
C SER A 189 7.34 13.58 4.83
N TYR A 190 8.62 13.33 4.56
CA TYR A 190 9.67 13.47 5.56
C TYR A 190 9.79 14.90 6.08
N PHE A 191 9.74 15.89 5.18
CA PHE A 191 9.70 17.30 5.57
C PHE A 191 8.49 17.61 6.44
N PHE A 192 7.29 17.17 6.04
CA PHE A 192 6.07 17.34 6.82
C PHE A 192 6.21 16.71 8.22
N VAL A 193 6.64 15.47 8.31
CA VAL A 193 6.79 14.73 9.57
C VAL A 193 7.77 15.44 10.52
N THR A 194 8.94 15.84 10.00
CA THR A 194 9.97 16.47 10.84
C THR A 194 9.65 17.91 11.22
N ARG A 195 8.85 18.62 10.42
CA ARG A 195 8.53 20.04 10.65
C ARG A 195 7.22 20.25 11.41
N TYR A 196 6.22 19.40 11.16
CA TYR A 196 4.88 19.57 11.71
C TYR A 196 4.50 18.47 12.72
N ALA A 197 4.61 17.20 12.35
CA ALA A 197 4.23 16.10 13.23
C ALA A 197 5.11 16.03 14.49
N SER A 198 6.38 16.39 14.38
CA SER A 198 7.32 16.46 15.50
C SER A 198 6.95 17.50 16.59
N ARG A 199 6.06 18.44 16.29
CA ARG A 199 5.60 19.44 17.27
C ARG A 199 4.65 18.87 18.31
N THR A 200 4.01 17.75 18.00
CA THR A 200 3.11 17.06 18.93
C THR A 200 3.88 15.92 19.58
N TYR A 201 4.06 15.99 20.89
CA TYR A 201 4.70 14.89 21.62
C TYR A 201 3.65 13.89 22.09
N ILE A 202 3.84 12.64 21.70
CA ILE A 202 3.10 11.48 22.21
C ILE A 202 4.13 10.51 22.75
N ASP A 203 3.96 10.11 24.02
CA ASP A 203 4.82 9.12 24.66
C ASP A 203 4.62 7.76 23.97
N PRO A 204 5.69 7.09 23.51
CA PRO A 204 5.59 5.76 22.95
C PRO A 204 5.23 4.69 23.99
N ASP A 205 5.41 4.95 25.27
CA ASP A 205 5.22 3.98 26.35
C ASP A 205 4.69 4.63 27.64
N PRO A 206 3.44 5.13 27.60
CA PRO A 206 2.86 5.84 28.74
C PRO A 206 2.68 4.95 29.98
N ASP A 207 2.53 3.64 29.80
CA ASP A 207 2.28 2.69 30.88
C ASP A 207 3.58 1.98 31.36
N GLY A 208 4.71 2.20 30.69
CA GLY A 208 6.01 1.60 31.05
C GLY A 208 6.11 0.10 30.74
N GLU A 209 5.22 -0.44 29.93
CA GLU A 209 5.10 -1.88 29.66
C GLU A 209 5.96 -2.37 28.50
N ILE A 210 6.53 -1.47 27.69
CA ILE A 210 7.37 -1.89 26.55
C ILE A 210 8.70 -2.41 27.08
N THR A 211 8.78 -3.71 27.25
CA THR A 211 10.05 -4.42 27.37
C THR A 211 10.68 -4.47 25.99
N VAL A 212 11.81 -3.80 25.86
CA VAL A 212 12.60 -3.87 24.64
C VAL A 212 13.38 -5.17 24.66
N GLU A 213 12.68 -6.30 24.53
CA GLU A 213 13.34 -7.56 24.30
C GLU A 213 14.05 -7.49 22.95
N GLU A 214 15.32 -7.80 22.93
CA GLU A 214 16.01 -8.16 21.70
C GLU A 214 15.40 -9.50 21.28
N ASP A 215 14.37 -9.40 20.43
CA ASP A 215 13.59 -10.51 19.95
C ASP A 215 14.53 -11.55 19.31
N ASP A 216 14.65 -12.70 19.96
CA ASP A 216 15.51 -13.80 19.55
C ASP A 216 15.16 -14.23 18.11
N ALA A 217 16.04 -13.86 17.19
CA ALA A 217 15.87 -14.04 15.74
C ALA A 217 16.02 -15.52 15.29
N LYS A 218 15.88 -16.48 16.20
CA LYS A 218 16.20 -17.88 15.90
C LYS A 218 15.30 -18.53 14.85
N ASP A 219 14.04 -18.07 14.71
CA ASP A 219 13.08 -18.64 13.77
C ASP A 219 12.69 -17.68 12.62
N LYS A 220 13.32 -16.50 12.53
CA LYS A 220 13.00 -15.50 11.49
C LYS A 220 13.90 -15.65 10.26
N PRO A 221 13.37 -15.35 9.05
CA PRO A 221 14.17 -15.41 7.83
C PRO A 221 15.31 -14.38 7.86
N SER A 222 16.40 -14.64 7.11
CA SER A 222 17.45 -13.64 6.96
C SER A 222 16.94 -12.41 6.18
N ALA A 223 17.56 -11.24 6.40
CA ALA A 223 17.16 -10.01 5.72
C ALA A 223 17.08 -10.19 4.18
N LEU A 224 18.09 -10.81 3.57
CA LEU A 224 18.11 -11.07 2.14
C LEU A 224 16.91 -11.90 1.68
N ARG A 225 16.59 -12.98 2.41
CA ARG A 225 15.42 -13.83 2.09
C ARG A 225 14.09 -13.09 2.24
N SER A 226 14.04 -12.09 3.10
CA SER A 226 12.83 -11.27 3.28
C SER A 226 12.67 -10.24 2.16
N PHE A 227 13.76 -9.66 1.62
CA PHE A 227 13.68 -8.70 0.52
C PHE A 227 13.44 -9.34 -0.85
N LEU A 228 13.94 -10.55 -1.10
CA LEU A 228 13.85 -11.22 -2.40
C LEU A 228 12.42 -11.35 -2.95
N PRO A 229 11.40 -11.79 -2.17
CA PRO A 229 10.03 -11.94 -2.66
C PRO A 229 9.40 -10.62 -3.12
N VAL A 230 9.90 -9.49 -2.63
CA VAL A 230 9.43 -8.15 -3.01
C VAL A 230 10.17 -7.64 -4.24
N VAL A 231 11.50 -7.69 -4.20
CA VAL A 231 12.36 -7.06 -5.21
C VAL A 231 12.34 -7.84 -6.53
N VAL A 232 12.40 -9.18 -6.47
CA VAL A 232 12.52 -10.00 -7.67
C VAL A 232 11.32 -9.84 -8.63
N PRO A 233 10.05 -9.95 -8.18
CA PRO A 233 8.91 -9.75 -9.08
C PRO A 233 8.87 -8.34 -9.68
N LEU A 234 9.17 -7.31 -8.91
CA LEU A 234 9.19 -5.93 -9.40
C LEU A 234 10.23 -5.74 -10.49
N VAL A 235 11.46 -6.22 -10.25
CA VAL A 235 12.55 -6.13 -11.23
C VAL A 235 12.20 -6.87 -12.50
N LEU A 236 11.63 -8.08 -12.41
CA LEU A 236 11.24 -8.86 -13.57
C LEU A 236 10.15 -8.20 -14.40
N ILE A 237 9.13 -7.61 -13.74
CA ILE A 237 8.04 -6.91 -14.44
C ILE A 237 8.58 -5.66 -15.15
N VAL A 238 9.38 -4.85 -14.46
CA VAL A 238 9.98 -3.64 -15.03
C VAL A 238 10.94 -3.99 -16.18
N PHE A 239 11.74 -5.02 -16.00
CA PHE A 239 12.67 -5.48 -17.04
C PHE A 239 11.92 -5.95 -18.30
N LYS A 240 10.84 -6.72 -18.14
CA LYS A 240 9.98 -7.12 -19.25
C LYS A 240 9.44 -5.90 -20.01
N SER A 241 8.89 -4.92 -19.29
CA SER A 241 8.36 -3.70 -19.91
C SER A 241 9.40 -2.92 -20.70
N ILE A 242 10.63 -2.82 -20.17
CA ILE A 242 11.73 -2.14 -20.87
C ILE A 242 12.11 -2.92 -22.13
N SER A 243 12.14 -4.26 -22.07
CA SER A 243 12.48 -5.11 -23.21
C SER A 243 11.42 -5.08 -24.32
N ASP A 244 10.16 -4.89 -23.96
CA ASP A 244 9.04 -4.82 -24.91
C ASP A 244 8.86 -3.38 -25.49
N PHE A 245 9.66 -2.41 -25.04
CA PHE A 245 9.55 -1.02 -25.50
C PHE A 245 10.03 -0.90 -26.95
N PRO A 246 9.25 -0.31 -27.89
CA PRO A 246 9.64 -0.14 -29.27
C PRO A 246 10.94 0.66 -29.38
N GLY A 247 12.04 0.00 -29.77
CA GLY A 247 13.37 0.59 -29.88
C GLY A 247 14.36 0.17 -28.78
N ALA A 248 14.00 -0.75 -27.89
CA ALA A 248 14.98 -1.43 -27.04
C ALA A 248 15.87 -2.33 -27.93
N PRO A 249 17.21 -2.37 -27.68
CA PRO A 249 18.14 -3.17 -28.49
C PRO A 249 17.92 -4.66 -28.34
#